data_628a7010efea532cfb5ad6d3f8e56871
#
_entry.id   628a7010efea532cfb5ad6d3f8e56871
#
_cell.length_a   1.000
_cell.length_b   1.000
_cell.length_c   1.000
_cell.angle_alpha   90.00
_cell.angle_beta   90.00
_cell.angle_gamma   90.00
#
_symmetry.space_group_name_H-M   'P 1'
#
loop_
_entity.id
_entity.type
_entity.pdbx_description
1 polymer ?
#
loop_
_entity_poly.entity_id
_entity_poly.type
_entity_poly.pdbx_seq_one_letter_code
_entity_poly.pdbx_strand_id
1 'polypeptide(L)'
;EVPILSLPTDYVRPNIKTTNGAMMSFTMNQQTRQLLQKYVEKHQITDFMFFMSVVMTLLSRYARKDDVVVGSVMSARMHKGTEQMLGMFANTLVYRGQPSPDKIWTQFLQEVKEMSLEAYEHQEYPFECLVNDLDQSHDASRNPLFDVMLVLQNNETNHAHFGHSKLTHIQH
;
A
#
# COMPACT_ATOMS: atom_id res chain seq x y z
N GLU A 1 -8.09 -19.07 3.16
CA GLU A 1 -8.85 -18.32 2.16
C GLU A 1 -8.54 -16.83 2.29
N VAL A 2 -8.33 -16.14 1.17
CA VAL A 2 -8.09 -14.68 1.15
C VAL A 2 -9.46 -13.97 1.13
N PRO A 3 -9.70 -12.99 2.02
CA PRO A 3 -10.97 -12.29 2.05
C PRO A 3 -11.15 -11.41 0.82
N ILE A 4 -12.32 -11.48 0.21
CA ILE A 4 -12.70 -10.59 -0.88
C ILE A 4 -13.24 -9.28 -0.28
N LEU A 5 -12.67 -8.15 -0.66
CA LEU A 5 -13.11 -6.83 -0.25
C LEU A 5 -14.30 -6.38 -1.13
N SER A 6 -15.50 -6.33 -0.54
CA SER A 6 -16.73 -5.89 -1.23
C SER A 6 -17.06 -4.46 -0.83
N LEU A 7 -16.44 -3.49 -1.51
CA LEU A 7 -16.76 -2.08 -1.34
C LEU A 7 -18.07 -1.74 -2.08
N PRO A 8 -18.88 -0.81 -1.55
CA PRO A 8 -20.05 -0.30 -2.29
C PRO A 8 -19.60 0.39 -3.58
N THR A 9 -20.25 0.07 -4.68
CA THR A 9 -19.96 0.65 -6.01
C THR A 9 -21.23 1.23 -6.61
N ASP A 10 -21.11 2.34 -7.35
CA ASP A 10 -22.23 2.96 -8.07
C ASP A 10 -22.60 2.19 -9.33
N TYR A 11 -21.67 1.40 -9.87
CA TYR A 11 -21.85 0.61 -11.10
C TYR A 11 -21.48 -0.84 -10.87
N VAL A 12 -22.10 -1.73 -11.66
CA VAL A 12 -21.78 -3.16 -11.64
C VAL A 12 -20.34 -3.36 -12.10
N ARG A 13 -19.58 -4.18 -11.37
CA ARG A 13 -18.23 -4.56 -11.76
C ARG A 13 -18.26 -5.34 -13.09
N PRO A 14 -17.45 -4.96 -14.09
CA PRO A 14 -17.36 -5.72 -15.33
C PRO A 14 -16.68 -7.08 -15.11
N ASN A 15 -17.00 -8.07 -15.93
CA ASN A 15 -16.40 -9.42 -15.86
C ASN A 15 -14.88 -9.45 -16.13
N ILE A 16 -14.38 -8.42 -16.82
CA ILE A 16 -12.96 -8.24 -17.11
C ILE A 16 -12.58 -6.84 -16.64
N LYS A 17 -11.48 -6.74 -15.87
CA LYS A 17 -10.95 -5.47 -15.36
C LYS A 17 -10.63 -4.54 -16.53
N THR A 18 -11.11 -3.30 -16.46
CA THR A 18 -10.79 -2.24 -17.42
C THR A 18 -9.63 -1.39 -16.91
N THR A 19 -9.02 -0.61 -17.80
CA THR A 19 -7.99 0.39 -17.47
C THR A 19 -8.56 1.79 -17.26
N ASN A 20 -9.88 1.95 -17.37
CA ASN A 20 -10.54 3.23 -17.11
C ASN A 20 -10.42 3.58 -15.64
N GLY A 21 -10.00 4.82 -15.35
CA GLY A 21 -9.81 5.28 -13.98
C GLY A 21 -10.00 6.79 -13.88
N ALA A 22 -10.01 7.28 -12.63
CA ALA A 22 -10.01 8.70 -12.31
C ALA A 22 -9.00 8.98 -11.20
N MET A 23 -8.52 10.22 -11.13
CA MET A 23 -7.59 10.68 -10.10
C MET A 23 -8.27 11.77 -9.27
N MET A 24 -8.10 11.66 -7.94
CA MET A 24 -8.46 12.70 -7.00
C MET A 24 -7.23 13.06 -6.17
N SER A 25 -7.00 14.37 -5.98
CA SER A 25 -5.85 14.87 -5.23
C SER A 25 -6.32 15.64 -4.00
N PHE A 26 -5.66 15.38 -2.88
CA PHE A 26 -5.89 16.09 -1.62
C PHE A 26 -4.56 16.52 -1.03
N THR A 27 -4.57 17.69 -0.36
CA THR A 27 -3.37 18.19 0.33
C THR A 27 -3.62 18.23 1.82
N MET A 28 -2.73 17.62 2.59
CA MET A 28 -2.73 17.73 4.04
C MET A 28 -2.13 19.09 4.45
N ASN A 29 -2.79 19.81 5.34
CA ASN A 29 -2.24 21.06 5.86
C ASN A 29 -1.04 20.81 6.78
N GLN A 30 -0.19 21.82 6.93
CA GLN A 30 1.05 21.73 7.69
C GLN A 30 0.82 21.39 9.17
N GLN A 31 -0.23 21.91 9.80
CA GLN A 31 -0.55 21.63 11.19
C GLN A 31 -0.87 20.13 11.40
N THR A 32 -1.71 19.56 10.55
CA THR A 32 -2.04 18.13 10.59
C THR A 32 -0.79 17.29 10.35
N ARG A 33 0.08 17.68 9.41
CA ARG A 33 1.34 16.98 9.15
C ARG A 33 2.26 16.98 10.38
N GLN A 34 2.38 18.09 11.08
CA GLN A 34 3.18 18.19 12.31
C GLN A 34 2.61 17.32 13.45
N LEU A 35 1.28 17.27 13.59
CA LEU A 35 0.64 16.40 14.58
C LEU A 35 0.87 14.93 14.26
N LEU A 36 0.74 14.56 12.99
CA LEU A 36 1.03 13.20 12.53
C LEU A 36 2.47 12.82 12.84
N GLN A 37 3.44 13.67 12.53
CA GLN A 37 4.85 13.40 12.78
C GLN A 37 5.12 13.14 14.27
N LYS A 38 4.60 13.98 15.17
CA LYS A 38 4.72 13.77 16.62
C LYS A 38 4.08 12.45 17.07
N TYR A 39 2.94 12.09 16.46
CA TYR A 39 2.23 10.85 16.78
C TYR A 39 3.04 9.62 16.36
N VAL A 40 3.56 9.64 15.14
CA VAL A 40 4.39 8.57 14.57
C VAL A 40 5.68 8.36 15.39
N GLU A 41 6.37 9.45 15.75
CA GLU A 41 7.55 9.40 16.62
C GLU A 41 7.22 8.82 18.01
N LYS A 42 6.15 9.30 18.64
CA LYS A 42 5.71 8.82 19.96
C LYS A 42 5.44 7.31 19.98
N HIS A 43 4.84 6.77 18.92
CA HIS A 43 4.48 5.35 18.83
C HIS A 43 5.55 4.49 18.16
N GLN A 44 6.69 5.09 17.77
CA GLN A 44 7.80 4.40 17.09
C GLN A 44 7.35 3.58 15.87
N ILE A 45 6.54 4.22 15.02
CA ILE A 45 6.04 3.66 13.77
C ILE A 45 6.49 4.54 12.59
N THR A 46 6.28 4.06 11.37
CA THR A 46 6.48 4.85 10.15
C THR A 46 5.19 5.52 9.70
N ASP A 47 5.28 6.57 8.86
CA ASP A 47 4.13 7.15 8.17
C ASP A 47 3.34 6.08 7.41
N PHE A 48 4.03 5.13 6.77
CA PHE A 48 3.41 4.03 6.06
C PHE A 48 2.53 3.17 6.98
N MET A 49 3.05 2.75 8.14
CA MET A 49 2.31 1.94 9.12
C MET A 49 1.07 2.67 9.64
N PHE A 50 1.20 3.97 9.87
CA PHE A 50 0.06 4.80 10.26
C PHE A 50 -1.01 4.84 9.17
N PHE A 51 -0.64 5.18 7.92
CA PHE A 51 -1.61 5.24 6.83
C PHE A 51 -2.19 3.87 6.48
N MET A 52 -1.41 2.79 6.58
CA MET A 52 -1.91 1.43 6.41
C MET A 52 -3.00 1.11 7.43
N SER A 53 -2.79 1.45 8.70
CA SER A 53 -3.79 1.27 9.77
C SER A 53 -5.07 2.06 9.51
N VAL A 54 -4.94 3.32 9.05
CA VAL A 54 -6.09 4.17 8.70
C VAL A 54 -6.86 3.58 7.52
N VAL A 55 -6.16 3.21 6.44
CA VAL A 55 -6.77 2.64 5.24
C VAL A 55 -7.48 1.33 5.55
N MET A 56 -6.84 0.40 6.26
CA MET A 56 -7.48 -0.86 6.65
C MET A 56 -8.73 -0.64 7.51
N THR A 57 -8.67 0.28 8.47
CA THR A 57 -9.83 0.64 9.31
C THR A 57 -10.97 1.22 8.45
N LEU A 58 -10.64 2.11 7.51
CA LEU A 58 -11.61 2.69 6.59
C LEU A 58 -12.27 1.61 5.73
N LEU A 59 -11.47 0.75 5.11
CA LEU A 59 -11.94 -0.33 4.24
C LEU A 59 -12.84 -1.33 5.00
N SER A 60 -12.44 -1.70 6.21
CA SER A 60 -13.26 -2.56 7.10
C SER A 60 -14.64 -1.95 7.35
N ARG A 61 -14.71 -0.65 7.62
CA ARG A 61 -15.97 0.07 7.86
C ARG A 61 -16.87 0.10 6.62
N TYR A 62 -16.31 0.39 5.45
CA TYR A 62 -17.06 0.42 4.19
C TYR A 62 -17.49 -0.97 3.73
N ALA A 63 -16.62 -1.97 3.83
CA ALA A 63 -16.91 -3.34 3.43
C ALA A 63 -17.73 -4.12 4.50
N ARG A 64 -17.85 -3.59 5.73
CA ARG A 64 -18.45 -4.28 6.89
C ARG A 64 -17.80 -5.64 7.13
N LYS A 65 -16.48 -5.70 7.04
CA LYS A 65 -15.67 -6.90 7.26
C LYS A 65 -14.49 -6.55 8.15
N ASP A 66 -14.18 -7.44 9.09
CA ASP A 66 -13.05 -7.25 10.00
C ASP A 66 -11.74 -7.80 9.47
N ASP A 67 -11.75 -8.47 8.33
CA ASP A 67 -10.58 -9.05 7.68
C ASP A 67 -10.34 -8.34 6.35
N VAL A 68 -9.24 -7.61 6.24
CA VAL A 68 -8.94 -6.71 5.12
C VAL A 68 -7.54 -6.98 4.59
N VAL A 69 -7.43 -7.05 3.26
CA VAL A 69 -6.13 -7.20 2.57
C VAL A 69 -5.85 -5.97 1.72
N VAL A 70 -4.64 -5.44 1.87
CA VAL A 70 -4.14 -4.27 1.12
C VAL A 70 -2.78 -4.61 0.52
N GLY A 71 -2.59 -4.32 -0.77
CA GLY A 71 -1.30 -4.44 -1.44
C GLY A 71 -0.42 -3.20 -1.22
N SER A 72 0.89 -3.37 -1.35
CA SER A 72 1.83 -2.24 -1.45
C SER A 72 3.02 -2.61 -2.33
N VAL A 73 3.58 -1.63 -3.01
CA VAL A 73 4.80 -1.81 -3.80
C VAL A 73 6.01 -1.47 -2.95
N MET A 74 7.02 -2.32 -3.01
CA MET A 74 8.30 -2.17 -2.34
C MET A 74 9.44 -2.21 -3.34
N SER A 75 10.49 -1.42 -3.10
CA SER A 75 11.74 -1.56 -3.85
C SER A 75 12.56 -2.68 -3.22
N ALA A 76 12.67 -3.82 -3.90
CA ALA A 76 13.45 -4.99 -3.43
C ALA A 76 14.97 -4.82 -3.68
N ARG A 77 15.54 -3.62 -3.47
CA ARG A 77 16.97 -3.33 -3.63
C ARG A 77 17.74 -3.54 -2.32
N MET A 78 17.70 -4.76 -1.78
CA MET A 78 18.30 -5.10 -0.48
C MET A 78 19.80 -5.33 -0.53
N HIS A 79 20.35 -5.74 -1.69
CA HIS A 79 21.75 -6.08 -1.82
C HIS A 79 22.59 -4.89 -2.24
N LYS A 80 23.78 -4.75 -1.62
CA LYS A 80 24.77 -3.74 -2.03
C LYS A 80 25.08 -3.87 -3.53
N GLY A 81 25.01 -2.76 -4.25
CA GLY A 81 25.23 -2.71 -5.71
C GLY A 81 23.96 -2.74 -6.54
N THR A 82 22.81 -3.19 -6.00
CA THR A 82 21.54 -3.12 -6.75
C THR A 82 21.04 -1.69 -6.96
N GLU A 83 21.49 -0.75 -6.12
CA GLU A 83 21.14 0.67 -6.20
C GLU A 83 21.55 1.31 -7.54
N GLN A 84 22.68 0.87 -8.10
CA GLN A 84 23.23 1.38 -9.38
C GLN A 84 22.82 0.53 -10.60
N MET A 85 22.11 -0.57 -10.39
CA MET A 85 21.68 -1.45 -11.48
C MET A 85 20.42 -0.91 -12.16
N LEU A 86 20.42 -0.92 -13.50
CA LEU A 86 19.21 -0.70 -14.27
C LEU A 86 18.38 -1.98 -14.28
N GLY A 87 17.09 -1.86 -13.98
CA GLY A 87 16.17 -2.98 -13.97
C GLY A 87 14.98 -2.75 -13.05
N MET A 88 13.96 -3.59 -13.19
CA MET A 88 12.79 -3.59 -12.32
C MET A 88 13.07 -4.48 -11.11
N PHE A 89 13.20 -3.85 -9.94
CA PHE A 89 13.42 -4.55 -8.67
C PHE A 89 12.19 -4.45 -7.73
N ALA A 90 11.10 -3.86 -8.22
CA ALA A 90 9.90 -3.70 -7.42
C ALA A 90 9.22 -5.06 -7.20
N ASN A 91 8.81 -5.33 -5.96
CA ASN A 91 7.95 -6.44 -5.61
C ASN A 91 6.67 -5.93 -4.94
N THR A 92 5.60 -6.71 -5.01
CA THR A 92 4.34 -6.39 -4.35
C THR A 92 4.22 -7.18 -3.06
N LEU A 93 4.05 -6.47 -1.95
CA LEU A 93 3.77 -7.07 -0.64
C LEU A 93 2.28 -7.03 -0.36
N VAL A 94 1.81 -8.02 0.40
CA VAL A 94 0.41 -8.18 0.78
C VAL A 94 0.30 -8.07 2.29
N TYR A 95 -0.52 -7.15 2.75
CA TYR A 95 -0.77 -6.87 4.17
C TYR A 95 -2.20 -7.29 4.51
N ARG A 96 -2.35 -8.22 5.45
CA ARG A 96 -3.67 -8.69 5.94
C ARG A 96 -3.87 -8.28 7.38
N GLY A 97 -4.83 -7.41 7.64
CA GLY A 97 -5.14 -6.90 8.98
C GLY A 97 -6.57 -7.15 9.40
N GLN A 98 -6.79 -7.17 10.72
CA GLN A 98 -8.12 -7.40 11.31
C GLN A 98 -8.53 -6.22 12.21
N PRO A 99 -8.95 -5.07 11.61
CA PRO A 99 -9.41 -3.89 12.35
C PRO A 99 -10.81 -4.09 12.93
N SER A 100 -10.93 -5.00 13.91
CA SER A 100 -12.20 -5.27 14.60
C SER A 100 -12.68 -4.05 15.39
N PRO A 101 -14.01 -3.79 15.44
CA PRO A 101 -14.60 -2.72 16.25
C PRO A 101 -14.28 -2.80 17.76
N ASP A 102 -13.99 -3.99 18.26
CA ASP A 102 -13.68 -4.24 19.68
C ASP A 102 -12.22 -3.88 20.03
N LYS A 103 -11.36 -3.69 19.04
CA LYS A 103 -9.98 -3.30 19.25
C LYS A 103 -9.84 -1.80 19.45
N ILE A 104 -9.03 -1.41 20.43
CA ILE A 104 -8.58 -0.02 20.53
C ILE A 104 -7.58 0.30 19.44
N TRP A 105 -7.59 1.55 18.98
CA TRP A 105 -6.74 2.00 17.89
C TRP A 105 -5.24 1.69 18.08
N THR A 106 -4.71 1.92 19.28
CA THR A 106 -3.28 1.69 19.57
C THR A 106 -2.89 0.22 19.52
N GLN A 107 -3.81 -0.69 19.85
CA GLN A 107 -3.60 -2.13 19.71
C GLN A 107 -3.52 -2.51 18.24
N PHE A 108 -4.48 -2.08 17.43
CA PHE A 108 -4.46 -2.37 15.98
C PHE A 108 -3.24 -1.75 15.29
N LEU A 109 -2.83 -0.55 15.70
CA LEU A 109 -1.63 0.10 15.20
C LEU A 109 -0.36 -0.71 15.49
N GLN A 110 -0.28 -1.33 16.66
CA GLN A 110 0.82 -2.21 17.03
C GLN A 110 0.82 -3.51 16.19
N GLU A 111 -0.35 -4.11 15.96
CA GLU A 111 -0.50 -5.27 15.08
C GLU A 111 -0.05 -4.95 13.63
N VAL A 112 -0.41 -3.76 13.11
CA VAL A 112 0.05 -3.32 11.78
C VAL A 112 1.56 -3.09 11.74
N LYS A 113 2.15 -2.58 12.83
CA LYS A 113 3.59 -2.44 12.93
C LYS A 113 4.29 -3.80 12.83
N GLU A 114 3.86 -4.78 13.63
CA GLU A 114 4.42 -6.14 13.65
C GLU A 114 4.27 -6.81 12.27
N MET A 115 3.07 -6.79 11.71
CA MET A 115 2.79 -7.30 10.36
C MET A 115 3.68 -6.63 9.29
N SER A 116 3.91 -5.32 9.41
CA SER A 116 4.76 -4.61 8.44
C SER A 116 6.22 -5.02 8.54
N LEU A 117 6.73 -5.25 9.73
CA LEU A 117 8.09 -5.74 9.94
C LEU A 117 8.26 -7.15 9.39
N GLU A 118 7.32 -8.06 9.67
CA GLU A 118 7.30 -9.41 9.11
C GLU A 118 7.25 -9.39 7.57
N ALA A 119 6.40 -8.55 6.98
CA ALA A 119 6.33 -8.41 5.54
C ALA A 119 7.65 -7.92 4.93
N TYR A 120 8.39 -7.05 5.62
CA TYR A 120 9.72 -6.60 5.18
C TYR A 120 10.78 -7.70 5.26
N GLU A 121 10.71 -8.58 6.23
CA GLU A 121 11.62 -9.74 6.33
C GLU A 121 11.42 -10.70 5.15
N HIS A 122 10.21 -10.81 4.62
CA HIS A 122 9.83 -11.69 3.51
C HIS A 122 9.70 -10.98 2.15
N GLN A 123 10.18 -9.75 2.01
CA GLN A 123 9.98 -8.91 0.83
C GLN A 123 10.61 -9.44 -0.47
N GLU A 124 11.52 -10.41 -0.38
CA GLU A 124 12.14 -11.04 -1.55
C GLU A 124 11.26 -12.14 -2.17
N TYR A 125 10.22 -12.59 -1.47
CA TYR A 125 9.32 -13.61 -2.01
C TYR A 125 8.47 -13.02 -3.14
N PRO A 126 8.55 -13.55 -4.39
CA PRO A 126 7.84 -12.96 -5.53
C PRO A 126 6.33 -13.05 -5.37
N PHE A 127 5.63 -11.96 -5.72
CA PHE A 127 4.17 -11.88 -5.62
C PHE A 127 3.47 -12.97 -6.44
N GLU A 128 3.98 -13.29 -7.63
CA GLU A 128 3.44 -14.33 -8.50
C GLU A 128 3.54 -15.72 -7.86
N CYS A 129 4.61 -16.00 -7.13
CA CYS A 129 4.75 -17.24 -6.38
C CYS A 129 3.72 -17.31 -5.25
N LEU A 130 3.52 -16.20 -4.53
CA LEU A 130 2.52 -16.13 -3.47
C LEU A 130 1.10 -16.39 -4.00
N VAL A 131 0.75 -15.82 -5.16
CA VAL A 131 -0.55 -16.05 -5.82
C VAL A 131 -0.73 -17.54 -6.16
N ASN A 132 0.31 -18.16 -6.71
CA ASN A 132 0.27 -19.59 -7.09
C ASN A 132 0.16 -20.50 -5.86
N ASP A 133 0.93 -20.22 -4.80
CA ASP A 133 0.92 -21.04 -3.58
C ASP A 133 -0.40 -20.98 -2.82
N LEU A 134 -1.11 -19.86 -2.92
CA LEU A 134 -2.41 -19.69 -2.29
C LEU A 134 -3.57 -20.26 -3.12
N ASP A 135 -3.30 -20.79 -4.31
CA ASP A 135 -4.28 -21.42 -5.22
C ASP A 135 -5.59 -20.62 -5.34
N GLN A 136 -5.46 -19.30 -5.54
CA GLN A 136 -6.63 -18.44 -5.64
C GLN A 136 -7.29 -18.58 -7.01
N SER A 137 -8.62 -18.69 -7.01
CA SER A 137 -9.41 -18.69 -8.25
C SER A 137 -9.16 -17.41 -9.05
N HIS A 138 -8.81 -17.54 -10.32
CA HIS A 138 -8.56 -16.42 -11.21
C HIS A 138 -9.89 -15.70 -11.56
N ASP A 139 -10.19 -14.63 -10.82
CA ASP A 139 -11.24 -13.70 -11.19
C ASP A 139 -10.64 -12.57 -12.07
N ALA A 140 -10.90 -12.60 -13.36
CA ALA A 140 -10.39 -11.61 -14.32
C ALA A 140 -10.87 -10.17 -14.05
N SER A 141 -11.87 -9.99 -13.18
CA SER A 141 -12.38 -8.67 -12.77
C SER A 141 -11.59 -8.03 -11.63
N ARG A 142 -10.68 -8.76 -10.96
CA ARG A 142 -9.97 -8.34 -9.74
C ARG A 142 -8.47 -8.60 -9.80
N ASN A 143 -7.73 -8.02 -8.88
CA ASN A 143 -6.40 -8.53 -8.55
C ASN A 143 -6.53 -9.80 -7.70
N PRO A 144 -5.58 -10.73 -7.79
CA PRO A 144 -5.74 -12.05 -7.16
C PRO A 144 -5.83 -12.01 -5.64
N LEU A 145 -5.14 -11.09 -4.95
CA LEU A 145 -5.06 -11.10 -3.48
C LEU A 145 -5.64 -9.85 -2.82
N PHE A 146 -5.78 -8.72 -3.54
CA PHE A 146 -6.27 -7.46 -2.97
C PHE A 146 -6.96 -6.60 -4.04
N ASP A 147 -7.91 -5.76 -3.62
CA ASP A 147 -8.58 -4.78 -4.48
C ASP A 147 -8.03 -3.36 -4.31
N VAL A 148 -7.31 -3.10 -3.21
CA VAL A 148 -6.78 -1.78 -2.85
C VAL A 148 -5.28 -1.85 -2.64
N MET A 149 -4.57 -0.86 -3.15
CA MET A 149 -3.13 -0.71 -2.97
C MET A 149 -2.81 0.63 -2.29
N LEU A 150 -1.95 0.60 -1.28
CA LEU A 150 -1.39 1.78 -0.64
C LEU A 150 0.08 1.92 -1.05
N VAL A 151 0.45 3.06 -1.63
CA VAL A 151 1.85 3.35 -1.99
C VAL A 151 2.23 4.69 -1.36
N LEU A 152 3.28 4.69 -0.55
CA LEU A 152 3.89 5.90 0.00
C LEU A 152 5.16 6.21 -0.79
N GLN A 153 5.15 7.31 -1.53
CA GLN A 153 6.29 7.75 -2.33
C GLN A 153 7.17 8.68 -1.52
N ASN A 154 8.33 8.19 -1.09
CA ASN A 154 9.37 8.97 -0.39
C ASN A 154 10.51 9.34 -1.34
N ASN A 155 10.22 9.49 -2.63
CA ASN A 155 11.26 9.85 -3.60
C ASN A 155 11.75 11.26 -3.29
N GLU A 156 13.03 11.38 -2.92
CA GLU A 156 13.73 12.64 -3.03
C GLU A 156 13.62 13.08 -4.49
N THR A 157 13.04 14.26 -4.71
CA THR A 157 13.08 14.91 -6.01
C THR A 157 14.52 15.32 -6.25
N ASN A 158 15.35 14.37 -6.68
CA ASN A 158 16.65 14.67 -7.23
C ASN A 158 16.38 15.53 -8.47
N HIS A 159 16.69 16.81 -8.37
CA HIS A 159 16.73 17.69 -9.53
C HIS A 159 17.84 17.17 -10.45
N ALA A 160 17.48 16.24 -11.33
CA ALA A 160 18.39 15.74 -12.33
C ALA A 160 18.74 16.90 -13.26
N HIS A 161 19.97 17.41 -13.16
CA HIS A 161 20.51 18.40 -14.08
C HIS A 161 21.06 17.66 -15.31
N PHE A 162 20.39 17.80 -16.44
CA PHE A 162 20.91 17.37 -17.72
C PHE A 162 21.62 18.55 -18.41
N GLY A 163 22.86 18.81 -18.02
CA GLY A 163 23.63 19.93 -18.57
C GLY A 163 22.94 21.28 -18.37
N HIS A 164 22.63 22.00 -19.44
CA HIS A 164 21.92 23.29 -19.41
C HIS A 164 20.39 23.17 -19.53
N SER A 165 19.85 21.94 -19.61
CA SER A 165 18.41 21.72 -19.76
C SER A 165 17.70 21.72 -18.42
N LYS A 166 16.56 22.44 -18.34
CA LYS A 166 15.68 22.49 -17.17
C LYS A 166 14.57 21.43 -17.35
N LEU A 167 14.51 20.47 -16.46
CA LEU A 167 13.37 19.55 -16.39
C LEU A 167 12.17 20.26 -15.76
N THR A 168 11.03 20.27 -16.46
CA THR A 168 9.77 20.78 -15.95
C THR A 168 8.80 19.61 -15.83
N HIS A 169 8.22 19.42 -14.65
CA HIS A 169 7.17 18.42 -14.45
C HIS A 169 5.89 18.92 -15.13
N ILE A 170 5.39 18.17 -16.10
CA ILE A 170 4.10 18.45 -16.73
C ILE A 170 3.07 17.57 -16.00
N GLN A 171 2.13 18.19 -15.30
CA GLN A 171 0.95 17.50 -14.77
C GLN A 171 -0.06 17.33 -15.91
N HIS A 172 -0.46 16.10 -16.16
CA HIS A 172 -1.56 15.73 -17.07
C HIS A 172 -2.86 15.59 -16.33
#